data_ea432b896d45e39cd470a2359ba2d5a6
#
_entry.id   ea432b896d45e39cd470a2359ba2d5a6
#
_cell.length_a   1.000
_cell.length_b   1.000
_cell.length_c   1.000
_cell.angle_alpha   90.00
_cell.angle_beta   90.00
_cell.angle_gamma   90.00
#
_symmetry.space_group_name_H-M   'P 1'
#
loop_
_entity.id
_entity.type
_entity.pdbx_description
1 polymer ?
#
loop_
_entity_poly.entity_id
_entity_poly.type
_entity_poly.pdbx_seq_one_letter_code
_entity_poly.pdbx_strand_id
1 'polypeptide(L)'
;HFKKINKYFTVEINNILVKGNSLGILMLFKDITQHKLDMQALKDNQDILIERERLASLGQLIGGIAHNLKSPIMSISGATEGLTDLIKEYEESIVDKDVTIDDHLAIANDMKDWISKIKSYLEYMSDIITAVKGQAVALSENTVDSFTVEELTKRVDILMKHELKKALITLNLDLKVPTSLMIHGNINGLVQVINNMISNAIQAYKGKEGQTIDLIITQEKNDVIVSVRDYAGGLPKEVQEKLFKEMITTKGKDGTGIGLFMSYSNIRAHFNGDITYSTEEGKGTIFNIILPQ
;
A
#
# COMPACT_ATOMS: atom_id res chain seq x y z
N HIS A 1 -32.29 -0.50 29.93
CA HIS A 1 -31.74 0.62 30.70
C HIS A 1 -32.82 1.33 31.51
N PHE A 2 -32.58 1.50 32.80
CA PHE A 2 -33.51 2.24 33.68
C PHE A 2 -33.05 3.69 33.81
N LYS A 3 -33.60 4.60 33.00
CA LYS A 3 -33.19 6.01 32.95
C LYS A 3 -33.26 6.75 34.30
N LYS A 4 -34.23 6.42 35.15
CA LYS A 4 -34.38 7.09 36.46
C LYS A 4 -33.27 6.79 37.47
N ILE A 5 -32.61 5.61 37.37
CA ILE A 5 -31.56 5.18 38.29
C ILE A 5 -30.20 5.06 37.60
N ASN A 6 -30.14 5.39 36.32
CA ASN A 6 -28.93 5.32 35.46
C ASN A 6 -28.15 3.99 35.59
N LYS A 7 -28.93 2.87 35.61
CA LYS A 7 -28.36 1.52 35.78
C LYS A 7 -28.76 0.61 34.64
N TYR A 8 -27.92 -0.37 34.35
CA TYR A 8 -28.15 -1.42 33.36
C TYR A 8 -28.41 -2.74 34.09
N PHE A 9 -29.48 -3.45 33.74
CA PHE A 9 -29.79 -4.75 34.27
C PHE A 9 -30.00 -5.76 33.16
N THR A 10 -29.50 -6.98 33.36
CA THR A 10 -29.98 -8.15 32.63
C THR A 10 -31.14 -8.75 33.41
N VAL A 11 -32.23 -9.10 32.73
CA VAL A 11 -33.39 -9.73 33.36
C VAL A 11 -33.55 -11.10 32.75
N GLU A 12 -33.48 -12.13 33.60
CA GLU A 12 -33.80 -13.51 33.24
C GLU A 12 -35.21 -13.84 33.78
N ILE A 13 -36.06 -14.37 32.88
CA ILE A 13 -37.45 -14.68 33.22
C ILE A 13 -37.64 -16.18 33.04
N ASN A 14 -37.92 -16.86 34.16
CA ASN A 14 -38.14 -18.29 34.18
C ASN A 14 -39.55 -18.63 34.68
N ASN A 15 -40.26 -19.49 34.00
CA ASN A 15 -41.55 -19.99 34.44
C ASN A 15 -41.36 -21.14 35.45
N ILE A 16 -41.96 -21.02 36.63
CA ILE A 16 -41.91 -22.07 37.65
C ILE A 16 -43.07 -23.02 37.41
N LEU A 17 -42.76 -24.26 37.05
CA LEU A 17 -43.73 -25.32 36.82
C LEU A 17 -43.74 -26.33 37.98
N VAL A 18 -44.91 -26.64 38.51
CA VAL A 18 -45.10 -27.75 39.47
C VAL A 18 -46.11 -28.74 38.92
N LYS A 19 -45.69 -29.97 38.70
CA LYS A 19 -46.53 -31.03 38.14
C LYS A 19 -47.19 -30.63 36.80
N GLY A 20 -46.45 -29.88 35.97
CA GLY A 20 -46.93 -29.39 34.66
C GLY A 20 -47.79 -28.12 34.66
N ASN A 21 -48.18 -27.62 35.85
CA ASN A 21 -48.92 -26.39 35.97
C ASN A 21 -48.00 -25.22 36.29
N SER A 22 -48.24 -24.06 35.67
CA SER A 22 -47.51 -22.82 35.98
C SER A 22 -47.87 -22.33 37.38
N LEU A 23 -46.88 -22.27 38.27
CA LEU A 23 -47.05 -21.76 39.62
C LEU A 23 -46.76 -20.26 39.70
N GLY A 24 -45.89 -19.76 38.80
CA GLY A 24 -45.51 -18.35 38.79
C GLY A 24 -44.32 -18.09 37.88
N ILE A 25 -43.88 -16.84 37.89
CA ILE A 25 -42.72 -16.38 37.10
C ILE A 25 -41.65 -15.90 38.06
N LEU A 26 -40.44 -16.46 37.92
CA LEU A 26 -39.22 -15.99 38.61
C LEU A 26 -38.51 -14.97 37.70
N MET A 27 -38.29 -13.76 38.20
CA MET A 27 -37.51 -12.75 37.55
C MET A 27 -36.21 -12.52 38.34
N LEU A 28 -35.06 -12.75 37.67
CA LEU A 28 -33.76 -12.46 38.21
C LEU A 28 -33.20 -11.20 37.55
N PHE A 29 -32.87 -10.22 38.38
CA PHE A 29 -32.27 -8.97 37.95
C PHE A 29 -30.77 -8.98 38.31
N LYS A 30 -29.92 -8.90 37.31
CA LYS A 30 -28.45 -8.78 37.51
C LYS A 30 -28.02 -7.38 37.11
N ASP A 31 -27.49 -6.61 38.07
CA ASP A 31 -26.87 -5.30 37.78
C ASP A 31 -25.59 -5.49 36.97
N ILE A 32 -25.57 -4.99 35.75
CA ILE A 32 -24.42 -5.06 34.85
C ILE A 32 -23.86 -3.66 34.53
N THR A 33 -24.19 -2.67 35.36
CA THR A 33 -23.81 -1.27 35.14
C THR A 33 -22.28 -1.14 35.04
N GLN A 34 -21.55 -1.69 36.03
CA GLN A 34 -20.10 -1.63 36.04
C GLN A 34 -19.50 -2.30 34.79
N HIS A 35 -19.98 -3.47 34.45
CA HIS A 35 -19.53 -4.19 33.24
C HIS A 35 -19.74 -3.38 31.95
N LYS A 36 -20.88 -2.69 31.82
CA LYS A 36 -21.15 -1.81 30.67
C LYS A 36 -20.24 -0.59 30.66
N LEU A 37 -19.93 0.00 31.81
CA LEU A 37 -18.99 1.13 31.91
C LEU A 37 -17.56 0.69 31.57
N ASP A 38 -17.14 -0.46 32.08
CA ASP A 38 -15.81 -1.02 31.77
C ASP A 38 -15.65 -1.34 30.29
N MET A 39 -16.68 -1.93 29.65
CA MET A 39 -16.70 -2.20 28.22
C MET A 39 -16.65 -0.91 27.39
N GLN A 40 -17.33 0.14 27.82
CA GLN A 40 -17.26 1.43 27.13
C GLN A 40 -15.88 2.06 27.28
N ALA A 41 -15.30 2.04 28.48
CA ALA A 41 -13.95 2.55 28.73
C ALA A 41 -12.88 1.79 27.92
N LEU A 42 -13.02 0.45 27.81
CA LEU A 42 -12.15 -0.37 26.95
C LEU A 42 -12.26 0.04 25.50
N LYS A 43 -13.48 0.25 24.99
CA LYS A 43 -13.70 0.69 23.61
C LYS A 43 -13.08 2.07 23.36
N ASP A 44 -13.34 3.03 24.26
CA ASP A 44 -12.80 4.39 24.16
C ASP A 44 -11.25 4.37 24.16
N ASN A 45 -10.65 3.52 25.00
CA ASN A 45 -9.20 3.33 25.03
C ASN A 45 -8.67 2.69 23.74
N GLN A 46 -9.38 1.71 23.17
CA GLN A 46 -9.01 1.13 21.89
C GLN A 46 -9.03 2.18 20.76
N ASP A 47 -10.07 3.01 20.71
CA ASP A 47 -10.19 4.08 19.70
C ASP A 47 -9.03 5.09 19.83
N ILE A 48 -8.64 5.44 21.07
CA ILE A 48 -7.46 6.31 21.31
C ILE A 48 -6.16 5.64 20.86
N LEU A 49 -5.99 4.34 21.11
CA LEU A 49 -4.79 3.61 20.69
C LEU A 49 -4.68 3.53 19.18
N ILE A 50 -5.78 3.24 18.48
CA ILE A 50 -5.84 3.24 17.02
C ILE A 50 -5.46 4.61 16.45
N GLU A 51 -5.98 5.68 17.03
CA GLU A 51 -5.66 7.05 16.59
C GLU A 51 -4.18 7.41 16.83
N ARG A 52 -3.62 7.00 17.97
CA ARG A 52 -2.18 7.18 18.25
C ARG A 52 -1.29 6.40 17.29
N GLU A 53 -1.67 5.16 16.97
CA GLU A 53 -0.93 4.33 16.01
C GLU A 53 -1.00 4.94 14.60
N ARG A 54 -2.15 5.47 14.19
CA ARG A 54 -2.33 6.24 12.94
C ARG A 54 -1.40 7.46 12.91
N LEU A 55 -1.38 8.25 13.96
CA LEU A 55 -0.52 9.44 14.05
C LEU A 55 0.96 9.08 14.04
N ALA A 56 1.36 8.01 14.72
CA ALA A 56 2.74 7.52 14.72
C ALA A 56 3.16 7.04 13.32
N SER A 57 2.30 6.28 12.64
CA SER A 57 2.49 5.84 11.25
C SER A 57 2.62 7.03 10.30
N LEU A 58 1.73 8.02 10.43
CA LEU A 58 1.78 9.26 9.63
C LEU A 58 3.08 10.05 9.90
N GLY A 59 3.53 10.15 11.15
CA GLY A 59 4.79 10.80 11.50
C GLY A 59 6.00 10.12 10.87
N GLN A 60 6.02 8.79 10.88
CA GLN A 60 7.08 7.98 10.26
C GLN A 60 7.09 8.16 8.74
N LEU A 61 5.89 8.24 8.12
CA LEU A 61 5.69 8.53 6.71
C LEU A 61 6.25 9.90 6.32
N ILE A 62 5.87 10.95 7.05
CA ILE A 62 6.33 12.32 6.78
C ILE A 62 7.86 12.39 6.84
N GLY A 63 8.48 11.72 7.82
CA GLY A 63 9.94 11.66 7.93
C GLY A 63 10.61 11.00 6.73
N GLY A 64 10.08 9.84 6.29
CA GLY A 64 10.58 9.12 5.12
C GLY A 64 10.36 9.88 3.81
N ILE A 65 9.19 10.51 3.66
CA ILE A 65 8.87 11.35 2.49
C ILE A 65 9.82 12.54 2.41
N ALA A 66 10.00 13.26 3.51
CA ALA A 66 10.90 14.42 3.55
C ALA A 66 12.34 14.03 3.17
N HIS A 67 12.81 12.88 3.67
CA HIS A 67 14.12 12.33 3.30
C HIS A 67 14.20 12.00 1.81
N ASN A 68 13.19 11.30 1.28
CA ASN A 68 13.17 10.84 -0.12
C ASN A 68 12.95 11.98 -1.13
N LEU A 69 12.28 13.07 -0.73
CA LEU A 69 12.15 14.27 -1.55
C LEU A 69 13.43 15.13 -1.53
N LYS A 70 14.20 15.12 -0.44
CA LYS A 70 15.43 15.91 -0.33
C LYS A 70 16.46 15.51 -1.39
N SER A 71 16.64 14.21 -1.65
CA SER A 71 17.61 13.70 -2.62
C SER A 71 17.35 14.18 -4.04
N PRO A 72 16.16 13.98 -4.65
CA PRO A 72 15.87 14.47 -6.01
C PRO A 72 15.90 16.00 -6.10
N ILE A 73 15.47 16.73 -5.07
CA ILE A 73 15.56 18.20 -5.04
C ILE A 73 17.03 18.65 -5.15
N MET A 74 17.93 18.04 -4.38
CA MET A 74 19.37 18.33 -4.46
C MET A 74 19.95 17.95 -5.82
N SER A 75 19.52 16.85 -6.41
CA SER A 75 19.96 16.40 -7.73
C SER A 75 19.48 17.35 -8.85
N ILE A 76 18.23 17.86 -8.75
CA ILE A 76 17.71 18.87 -9.68
C ILE A 76 18.48 20.17 -9.53
N SER A 77 18.77 20.61 -8.29
CA SER A 77 19.57 21.81 -8.04
C SER A 77 20.96 21.72 -8.66
N GLY A 78 21.67 20.61 -8.44
CA GLY A 78 22.97 20.39 -9.07
C GLY A 78 22.91 20.28 -10.60
N ALA A 79 21.85 19.67 -11.15
CA ALA A 79 21.64 19.61 -12.58
C ALA A 79 21.32 20.97 -13.21
N THR A 80 20.61 21.85 -12.51
CA THR A 80 20.37 23.22 -12.97
C THR A 80 21.62 24.10 -12.92
N GLU A 81 22.50 23.90 -11.92
CA GLU A 81 23.83 24.55 -11.89
C GLU A 81 24.69 24.11 -13.08
N GLY A 82 24.83 22.77 -13.30
CA GLY A 82 25.58 22.27 -14.43
C GLY A 82 25.03 22.73 -15.78
N LEU A 83 23.69 22.86 -15.93
CA LEU A 83 23.08 23.42 -17.13
C LEU A 83 23.41 24.89 -17.29
N THR A 84 23.44 25.66 -16.20
CA THR A 84 23.79 27.09 -16.21
C THR A 84 25.25 27.29 -16.66
N ASP A 85 26.17 26.45 -16.17
CA ASP A 85 27.57 26.48 -16.57
C ASP A 85 27.74 26.16 -18.06
N LEU A 86 27.04 25.15 -18.58
CA LEU A 86 27.07 24.82 -20.01
C LEU A 86 26.47 25.93 -20.90
N ILE A 87 25.43 26.62 -20.44
CA ILE A 87 24.89 27.78 -21.16
C ILE A 87 25.96 28.87 -21.27
N LYS A 88 26.67 29.16 -20.18
CA LYS A 88 27.72 30.16 -20.16
C LYS A 88 28.89 29.77 -21.07
N GLU A 89 29.31 28.49 -21.03
CA GLU A 89 30.32 27.94 -21.94
C GLU A 89 29.88 28.07 -23.40
N TYR A 90 28.62 27.79 -23.69
CA TYR A 90 28.06 27.97 -25.03
C TYR A 90 28.05 29.41 -25.49
N GLU A 91 27.69 30.37 -24.61
CA GLU A 91 27.71 31.81 -24.89
C GLU A 91 29.13 32.32 -25.19
N GLU A 92 30.13 31.86 -24.40
CA GLU A 92 31.54 32.18 -24.61
C GLU A 92 32.07 31.59 -25.92
N SER A 93 31.64 30.38 -26.28
CA SER A 93 32.09 29.67 -27.49
C SER A 93 31.58 30.29 -28.80
N ILE A 94 30.44 31.01 -28.77
CA ILE A 94 29.87 31.67 -29.98
C ILE A 94 30.83 32.70 -30.61
N VAL A 95 31.62 33.37 -29.78
CA VAL A 95 32.53 34.44 -30.23
C VAL A 95 33.93 33.93 -30.47
N ASP A 96 34.24 32.71 -30.14
CA ASP A 96 35.51 32.06 -30.31
C ASP A 96 35.66 31.46 -31.73
N LYS A 97 36.65 31.91 -32.50
CA LYS A 97 36.87 31.49 -33.89
C LYS A 97 37.47 30.09 -34.00
N ASP A 98 38.05 29.58 -32.94
CA ASP A 98 38.68 28.28 -32.90
C ASP A 98 37.67 27.15 -32.53
N VAL A 99 36.44 27.53 -32.10
CA VAL A 99 35.39 26.59 -31.78
C VAL A 99 34.61 26.19 -33.03
N THR A 100 34.43 24.89 -33.22
CA THR A 100 33.76 24.32 -34.38
C THR A 100 32.25 24.09 -34.14
N ILE A 101 31.53 23.82 -35.22
CA ILE A 101 30.10 23.43 -35.11
C ILE A 101 29.95 22.13 -34.32
N ASP A 102 30.90 21.20 -34.42
CA ASP A 102 30.86 19.94 -33.68
C ASP A 102 31.04 20.16 -32.17
N ASP A 103 31.84 21.14 -31.76
CA ASP A 103 31.96 21.53 -30.34
C ASP A 103 30.67 22.15 -29.80
N HIS A 104 29.99 23.00 -30.57
CA HIS A 104 28.69 23.54 -30.20
C HIS A 104 27.62 22.45 -30.09
N LEU A 105 27.66 21.44 -30.98
CA LEU A 105 26.73 20.30 -30.90
C LEU A 105 27.02 19.42 -29.68
N ALA A 106 28.30 19.26 -29.29
CA ALA A 106 28.68 18.54 -28.08
C ALA A 106 28.09 19.22 -26.83
N ILE A 107 28.30 20.55 -26.67
CA ILE A 107 27.74 21.30 -25.56
C ILE A 107 26.18 21.20 -25.52
N ALA A 108 25.57 21.33 -26.69
CA ALA A 108 24.09 21.21 -26.79
C ALA A 108 23.58 19.80 -26.41
N ASN A 109 24.35 18.74 -26.68
CA ASN A 109 23.99 17.38 -26.26
C ASN A 109 24.15 17.22 -24.74
N ASP A 110 25.20 17.74 -24.16
CA ASP A 110 25.38 17.74 -22.70
C ASP A 110 24.27 18.51 -21.98
N MET A 111 23.81 19.64 -22.54
CA MET A 111 22.62 20.34 -22.04
C MET A 111 21.36 19.47 -22.07
N LYS A 112 21.14 18.72 -23.18
CA LYS A 112 20.00 17.79 -23.29
C LYS A 112 20.05 16.68 -22.24
N ASP A 113 21.26 16.17 -21.96
CA ASP A 113 21.44 15.15 -20.94
C ASP A 113 21.09 15.64 -19.54
N TRP A 114 21.49 16.88 -19.20
CA TRP A 114 21.10 17.49 -17.93
C TRP A 114 19.58 17.71 -17.84
N ILE A 115 18.94 18.17 -18.92
CA ILE A 115 17.48 18.34 -18.98
C ILE A 115 16.79 16.97 -18.81
N SER A 116 17.31 15.91 -19.44
CA SER A 116 16.76 14.56 -19.27
C SER A 116 16.87 14.07 -17.83
N LYS A 117 17.97 14.33 -17.14
CA LYS A 117 18.15 14.02 -15.72
C LYS A 117 17.13 14.78 -14.85
N ILE A 118 16.94 16.09 -15.10
CA ILE A 118 15.94 16.90 -14.38
C ILE A 118 14.55 16.32 -14.55
N LYS A 119 14.14 15.95 -15.78
CA LYS A 119 12.83 15.34 -16.06
C LYS A 119 12.63 14.05 -15.28
N SER A 120 13.60 13.16 -15.26
CA SER A 120 13.55 11.88 -14.54
C SER A 120 13.37 12.10 -13.03
N TYR A 121 14.05 13.09 -12.43
CA TYR A 121 13.86 13.42 -11.01
C TYR A 121 12.49 14.04 -10.72
N LEU A 122 11.95 14.84 -11.64
CA LEU A 122 10.59 15.41 -11.50
C LEU A 122 9.51 14.32 -11.59
N GLU A 123 9.66 13.35 -12.51
CA GLU A 123 8.78 12.18 -12.60
C GLU A 123 8.82 11.38 -11.30
N TYR A 124 10.01 11.10 -10.76
CA TYR A 124 10.19 10.45 -9.48
C TYR A 124 9.49 11.18 -8.31
N MET A 125 9.61 12.51 -8.24
CA MET A 125 8.90 13.31 -7.22
C MET A 125 7.38 13.24 -7.39
N SER A 126 6.89 13.26 -8.63
CA SER A 126 5.46 13.13 -8.93
C SER A 126 4.91 11.78 -8.47
N ASP A 127 5.67 10.70 -8.65
CA ASP A 127 5.30 9.35 -8.19
C ASP A 127 5.22 9.29 -6.65
N ILE A 128 6.19 9.89 -5.94
CA ILE A 128 6.16 10.00 -4.48
C ILE A 128 4.90 10.75 -4.04
N ILE A 129 4.62 11.93 -4.62
CA ILE A 129 3.45 12.75 -4.26
C ILE A 129 2.15 11.97 -4.51
N THR A 130 2.06 11.25 -5.62
CA THR A 130 0.89 10.45 -5.99
C THR A 130 0.67 9.30 -5.01
N ALA A 131 1.75 8.59 -4.64
CA ALA A 131 1.71 7.53 -3.66
C ALA A 131 1.23 8.04 -2.28
N VAL A 132 1.75 9.19 -1.84
CA VAL A 132 1.38 9.84 -0.57
C VAL A 132 -0.07 10.31 -0.58
N LYS A 133 -0.51 10.95 -1.66
CA LYS A 133 -1.89 11.44 -1.80
C LYS A 133 -2.90 10.30 -1.75
N GLY A 134 -2.61 9.19 -2.44
CA GLY A 134 -3.46 7.99 -2.39
C GLY A 134 -3.67 7.47 -0.97
N GLN A 135 -2.66 7.58 -0.11
CA GLN A 135 -2.71 7.12 1.27
C GLN A 135 -3.37 8.11 2.23
N ALA A 136 -3.17 9.42 2.04
CA ALA A 136 -3.86 10.43 2.83
C ALA A 136 -5.39 10.33 2.64
N VAL A 137 -5.85 9.98 1.44
CA VAL A 137 -7.27 9.72 1.16
C VAL A 137 -7.73 8.42 1.82
N ALA A 138 -6.96 7.34 1.73
CA ALA A 138 -7.28 6.07 2.37
C ALA A 138 -7.38 6.18 3.90
N LEU A 139 -6.58 7.05 4.52
CA LEU A 139 -6.63 7.33 5.97
C LEU A 139 -7.87 8.14 6.39
N SER A 140 -8.54 8.87 5.49
CA SER A 140 -9.68 9.74 5.81
C SER A 140 -11.06 9.08 5.68
N GLU A 141 -11.17 7.98 4.93
CA GLU A 141 -12.44 7.29 4.71
C GLU A 141 -12.63 6.14 5.69
N ASN A 142 -13.34 6.43 6.80
CA ASN A 142 -13.75 5.45 7.82
C ASN A 142 -15.04 4.69 7.41
N THR A 143 -15.24 4.39 6.13
CA THR A 143 -16.36 3.54 5.72
C THR A 143 -15.91 2.09 5.79
N VAL A 144 -16.49 1.33 6.71
CA VAL A 144 -16.43 -0.13 6.68
C VAL A 144 -17.32 -0.56 5.52
N ASP A 145 -16.78 -0.46 4.32
CA ASP A 145 -17.40 -0.94 3.11
C ASP A 145 -17.09 -2.44 2.93
N SER A 146 -17.95 -3.13 2.24
CA SER A 146 -17.73 -4.49 1.81
C SER A 146 -17.80 -4.52 0.29
N PHE A 147 -16.97 -5.30 -0.33
CA PHE A 147 -16.91 -5.44 -1.78
C PHE A 147 -16.70 -6.91 -2.16
N THR A 148 -17.02 -7.26 -3.40
CA THR A 148 -16.88 -8.62 -3.90
C THR A 148 -15.51 -8.88 -4.51
N VAL A 149 -15.09 -10.15 -4.57
CA VAL A 149 -13.90 -10.57 -5.31
C VAL A 149 -13.99 -10.17 -6.79
N GLU A 150 -15.21 -10.19 -7.36
CA GLU A 150 -15.46 -9.76 -8.74
C GLU A 150 -15.13 -8.27 -8.94
N GLU A 151 -15.60 -7.40 -8.04
CA GLU A 151 -15.30 -5.96 -8.11
C GLU A 151 -13.82 -5.68 -7.96
N LEU A 152 -13.15 -6.38 -7.02
CA LEU A 152 -11.72 -6.25 -6.81
C LEU A 152 -10.93 -6.60 -8.07
N THR A 153 -11.17 -7.78 -8.63
CA THR A 153 -10.42 -8.27 -9.80
C THR A 153 -10.67 -7.43 -11.05
N LYS A 154 -11.91 -6.96 -11.27
CA LYS A 154 -12.23 -6.02 -12.35
C LYS A 154 -11.47 -4.70 -12.24
N ARG A 155 -11.39 -4.12 -11.03
CA ARG A 155 -10.64 -2.86 -10.83
C ARG A 155 -9.15 -3.03 -11.05
N VAL A 156 -8.56 -4.13 -10.56
CA VAL A 156 -7.15 -4.45 -10.79
C VAL A 156 -6.87 -4.61 -12.28
N ASP A 157 -7.68 -5.38 -13.00
CA ASP A 157 -7.52 -5.62 -14.44
C ASP A 157 -7.56 -4.29 -15.23
N ILE A 158 -8.57 -3.45 -14.98
CA ILE A 158 -8.72 -2.15 -15.64
C ILE A 158 -7.49 -1.27 -15.41
N LEU A 159 -7.00 -1.15 -14.17
CA LEU A 159 -5.93 -0.25 -13.82
C LEU A 159 -4.57 -0.74 -14.31
N MET A 160 -4.31 -2.06 -14.27
CA MET A 160 -3.03 -2.64 -14.68
C MET A 160 -2.93 -2.95 -16.17
N LYS A 161 -4.04 -2.91 -16.91
CA LYS A 161 -4.11 -3.28 -18.33
C LYS A 161 -3.08 -2.56 -19.21
N HIS A 162 -2.91 -1.26 -19.01
CA HIS A 162 -1.98 -0.47 -19.83
C HIS A 162 -0.51 -0.84 -19.53
N GLU A 163 -0.16 -0.96 -18.23
CA GLU A 163 1.21 -1.28 -17.78
C GLU A 163 1.61 -2.69 -18.20
N LEU A 164 0.73 -3.68 -17.99
CA LEU A 164 0.93 -5.07 -18.42
C LEU A 164 1.10 -5.17 -19.95
N LYS A 165 0.24 -4.49 -20.72
CA LYS A 165 0.34 -4.47 -22.19
C LYS A 165 1.64 -3.83 -22.67
N LYS A 166 2.07 -2.73 -22.06
CA LYS A 166 3.35 -2.05 -22.37
C LYS A 166 4.55 -2.95 -22.10
N ALA A 167 4.48 -3.73 -21.02
CA ALA A 167 5.53 -4.66 -20.63
C ALA A 167 5.47 -6.01 -21.38
N LEU A 168 4.42 -6.26 -22.19
CA LEU A 168 4.14 -7.56 -22.83
C LEU A 168 4.08 -8.72 -21.84
N ILE A 169 3.45 -8.49 -20.67
CA ILE A 169 3.29 -9.45 -19.58
C ILE A 169 1.80 -9.79 -19.44
N THR A 170 1.51 -11.07 -19.20
CA THR A 170 0.15 -11.57 -18.97
C THR A 170 -0.15 -11.66 -17.48
N LEU A 171 -1.28 -11.10 -17.05
CA LEU A 171 -1.84 -11.33 -15.72
C LEU A 171 -2.79 -12.52 -15.77
N ASN A 172 -2.48 -13.56 -15.04
CA ASN A 172 -3.32 -14.75 -14.91
C ASN A 172 -4.12 -14.67 -13.59
N LEU A 173 -5.45 -14.82 -13.67
CA LEU A 173 -6.35 -14.80 -12.51
C LEU A 173 -6.68 -16.22 -12.11
N ASP A 174 -6.27 -16.65 -10.91
CA ASP A 174 -6.56 -17.97 -10.34
C ASP A 174 -7.45 -17.81 -9.10
N LEU A 175 -8.76 -17.87 -9.29
CA LEU A 175 -9.76 -17.69 -8.23
C LEU A 175 -10.15 -19.04 -7.66
N LYS A 176 -9.74 -19.34 -6.43
CA LYS A 176 -10.11 -20.54 -5.66
C LYS A 176 -11.32 -20.29 -4.74
N VAL A 177 -11.96 -19.13 -4.89
CA VAL A 177 -13.13 -18.70 -4.12
C VAL A 177 -14.22 -18.25 -5.07
N PRO A 178 -15.50 -18.22 -4.64
CA PRO A 178 -16.58 -17.63 -5.43
C PRO A 178 -16.33 -16.15 -5.69
N THR A 179 -16.61 -15.67 -6.90
CA THR A 179 -16.48 -14.24 -7.25
C THR A 179 -17.40 -13.33 -6.44
N SER A 180 -18.49 -13.88 -5.87
CA SER A 180 -19.43 -13.22 -4.98
C SER A 180 -18.98 -13.15 -3.52
N LEU A 181 -17.83 -13.75 -3.16
CA LEU A 181 -17.29 -13.66 -1.80
C LEU A 181 -17.09 -12.20 -1.43
N MET A 182 -17.65 -11.82 -0.27
CA MET A 182 -17.51 -10.47 0.28
C MET A 182 -16.19 -10.34 1.06
N ILE A 183 -15.51 -9.22 0.88
CA ILE A 183 -14.32 -8.84 1.64
C ILE A 183 -14.65 -7.54 2.36
N HIS A 184 -14.34 -7.47 3.67
CA HIS A 184 -14.56 -6.28 4.48
C HIS A 184 -13.37 -5.34 4.40
N GLY A 185 -13.64 -4.05 4.16
CA GLY A 185 -12.63 -2.99 4.13
C GLY A 185 -12.74 -2.07 2.93
N ASN A 186 -11.74 -1.21 2.74
CA ASN A 186 -11.68 -0.24 1.64
C ASN A 186 -11.11 -0.87 0.36
N ILE A 187 -11.93 -1.05 -0.67
CA ILE A 187 -11.53 -1.66 -1.94
C ILE A 187 -10.38 -0.88 -2.63
N ASN A 188 -10.39 0.46 -2.57
CA ASN A 188 -9.37 1.27 -3.22
C ASN A 188 -7.99 1.06 -2.57
N GLY A 189 -7.96 0.94 -1.24
CA GLY A 189 -6.75 0.62 -0.49
C GLY A 189 -6.17 -0.74 -0.88
N LEU A 190 -7.01 -1.78 -1.00
CA LEU A 190 -6.55 -3.11 -1.41
C LEU A 190 -6.10 -3.15 -2.87
N VAL A 191 -6.85 -2.51 -3.78
CA VAL A 191 -6.46 -2.38 -5.19
C VAL A 191 -5.10 -1.71 -5.33
N GLN A 192 -4.83 -0.64 -4.58
CA GLN A 192 -3.53 0.04 -4.59
C GLN A 192 -2.39 -0.87 -4.14
N VAL A 193 -2.61 -1.68 -3.09
CA VAL A 193 -1.62 -2.66 -2.60
C VAL A 193 -1.34 -3.71 -3.67
N ILE A 194 -2.37 -4.28 -4.29
CA ILE A 194 -2.23 -5.29 -5.35
C ILE A 194 -1.50 -4.70 -6.57
N ASN A 195 -1.89 -3.51 -7.02
CA ASN A 195 -1.26 -2.84 -8.16
C ASN A 195 0.22 -2.57 -7.90
N ASN A 196 0.59 -2.15 -6.68
CA ASN A 196 1.98 -1.98 -6.30
C ASN A 196 2.77 -3.31 -6.36
N MET A 197 2.18 -4.42 -5.94
CA MET A 197 2.82 -5.74 -6.04
C MET A 197 2.97 -6.20 -7.50
N ILE A 198 1.94 -6.00 -8.34
CA ILE A 198 2.00 -6.31 -9.77
C ILE A 198 3.05 -5.45 -10.48
N SER A 199 3.11 -4.15 -10.21
CA SER A 199 4.13 -3.25 -10.76
C SER A 199 5.55 -3.67 -10.35
N ASN A 200 5.74 -4.08 -9.08
CA ASN A 200 7.02 -4.64 -8.64
C ASN A 200 7.38 -5.94 -9.37
N ALA A 201 6.41 -6.82 -9.64
CA ALA A 201 6.59 -8.05 -10.39
C ALA A 201 6.98 -7.77 -11.86
N ILE A 202 6.30 -6.81 -12.53
CA ILE A 202 6.65 -6.36 -13.88
C ILE A 202 8.11 -5.90 -13.94
N GLN A 203 8.51 -5.08 -12.99
CA GLN A 203 9.87 -4.55 -12.91
C GLN A 203 10.93 -5.62 -12.62
N ALA A 204 10.57 -6.66 -11.83
CA ALA A 204 11.47 -7.78 -11.52
C ALA A 204 11.89 -8.57 -12.77
N TYR A 205 11.07 -8.56 -13.82
CA TYR A 205 11.39 -9.18 -15.11
C TYR A 205 12.42 -8.41 -15.94
N LYS A 206 12.76 -7.16 -15.56
CA LYS A 206 13.80 -6.34 -16.22
C LYS A 206 13.64 -6.24 -17.74
N GLY A 207 12.41 -6.06 -18.21
CA GLY A 207 12.10 -5.93 -19.64
C GLY A 207 12.01 -7.26 -20.41
N LYS A 208 12.02 -8.41 -19.75
CA LYS A 208 11.76 -9.70 -20.41
C LYS A 208 10.28 -9.78 -20.80
N GLU A 209 10.02 -9.92 -22.07
CA GLU A 209 8.67 -10.04 -22.64
C GLU A 209 8.10 -11.46 -22.53
N GLY A 210 6.78 -11.60 -22.70
CA GLY A 210 6.10 -12.89 -22.70
C GLY A 210 6.03 -13.60 -21.35
N GLN A 211 6.25 -12.86 -20.25
CA GLN A 211 6.21 -13.39 -18.91
C GLN A 211 4.78 -13.38 -18.34
N THR A 212 4.57 -14.09 -17.23
CA THR A 212 3.27 -14.20 -16.56
C THR A 212 3.39 -13.77 -15.10
N ILE A 213 2.37 -13.09 -14.61
CA ILE A 213 2.15 -12.81 -13.19
C ILE A 213 0.84 -13.46 -12.80
N ASP A 214 0.81 -14.21 -11.69
CA ASP A 214 -0.43 -14.81 -11.19
C ASP A 214 -1.00 -13.95 -10.05
N LEU A 215 -2.28 -13.61 -10.16
CA LEU A 215 -3.09 -13.09 -9.06
C LEU A 215 -4.01 -14.22 -8.58
N ILE A 216 -3.71 -14.73 -7.39
CA ILE A 216 -4.38 -15.89 -6.82
C ILE A 216 -5.21 -15.43 -5.62
N ILE A 217 -6.49 -15.84 -5.55
CA ILE A 217 -7.34 -15.54 -4.39
C ILE A 217 -7.83 -16.84 -3.81
N THR A 218 -7.49 -17.09 -2.54
CA THR A 218 -7.88 -18.27 -1.78
C THR A 218 -8.55 -17.90 -0.47
N GLN A 219 -9.18 -18.85 0.18
CA GLN A 219 -9.70 -18.70 1.54
C GLN A 219 -9.17 -19.83 2.41
N GLU A 220 -8.56 -19.48 3.53
CA GLU A 220 -8.11 -20.43 4.55
C GLU A 220 -8.77 -20.10 5.87
N LYS A 221 -9.59 -21.03 6.38
CA LYS A 221 -10.42 -20.82 7.60
C LYS A 221 -11.30 -19.58 7.44
N ASN A 222 -10.97 -18.50 8.18
CA ASN A 222 -11.68 -17.24 8.17
C ASN A 222 -10.94 -16.12 7.39
N ASP A 223 -9.76 -16.42 6.84
CA ASP A 223 -8.92 -15.41 6.19
C ASP A 223 -9.04 -15.52 4.67
N VAL A 224 -9.22 -14.41 3.98
CA VAL A 224 -9.05 -14.30 2.53
C VAL A 224 -7.59 -13.98 2.25
N ILE A 225 -6.95 -14.76 1.39
CA ILE A 225 -5.56 -14.59 1.00
C ILE A 225 -5.51 -14.17 -0.46
N VAL A 226 -4.95 -12.98 -0.72
CA VAL A 226 -4.69 -12.47 -2.06
C VAL A 226 -3.19 -12.56 -2.32
N SER A 227 -2.79 -13.38 -3.28
CA SER A 227 -1.38 -13.64 -3.60
C SER A 227 -1.02 -13.08 -4.97
N VAL A 228 0.10 -12.37 -5.05
CA VAL A 228 0.72 -11.93 -6.31
C VAL A 228 2.04 -12.68 -6.47
N ARG A 229 2.15 -13.47 -7.54
CA ARG A 229 3.32 -14.31 -7.82
C ARG A 229 3.97 -13.89 -9.12
N ASP A 230 5.27 -13.64 -9.07
CA ASP A 230 6.14 -13.54 -10.24
C ASP A 230 7.06 -14.75 -10.34
N TYR A 231 7.64 -14.96 -11.51
CA TYR A 231 8.60 -16.01 -11.83
C TYR A 231 9.95 -15.41 -12.25
N ALA A 232 10.31 -14.25 -11.66
CA ALA A 232 11.54 -13.53 -11.96
C ALA A 232 12.74 -14.09 -11.16
N GLY A 233 13.70 -13.24 -10.86
CA GLY A 233 14.97 -13.68 -10.21
C GLY A 233 14.87 -13.89 -8.70
N GLY A 234 13.73 -13.58 -8.05
CA GLY A 234 13.59 -13.58 -6.60
C GLY A 234 14.19 -12.33 -5.94
N LEU A 235 14.09 -12.26 -4.60
CA LEU A 235 14.58 -11.15 -3.80
C LEU A 235 15.99 -11.45 -3.26
N PRO A 236 16.96 -10.52 -3.40
CA PRO A 236 18.27 -10.65 -2.75
C PRO A 236 18.15 -10.75 -1.22
N LYS A 237 19.05 -11.48 -0.57
CA LYS A 237 19.03 -11.68 0.90
C LYS A 237 19.06 -10.37 1.69
N GLU A 238 19.85 -9.39 1.26
CA GLU A 238 19.96 -8.07 1.87
C GLU A 238 18.62 -7.31 1.88
N VAL A 239 17.78 -7.54 0.86
CA VAL A 239 16.43 -6.95 0.75
C VAL A 239 15.47 -7.67 1.67
N GLN A 240 15.54 -9.00 1.74
CA GLN A 240 14.66 -9.81 2.58
C GLN A 240 14.73 -9.43 4.05
N GLU A 241 15.92 -9.12 4.59
CA GLU A 241 16.14 -8.76 5.99
C GLU A 241 15.48 -7.43 6.39
N LYS A 242 15.32 -6.53 5.45
CA LYS A 242 14.81 -5.16 5.64
C LYS A 242 13.39 -4.97 5.13
N LEU A 243 12.86 -5.98 4.42
CA LEU A 243 11.53 -5.91 3.82
C LEU A 243 10.47 -5.59 4.90
N PHE A 244 9.56 -4.66 4.61
CA PHE A 244 8.53 -4.13 5.52
C PHE A 244 9.03 -3.39 6.77
N LYS A 245 10.32 -3.41 7.09
CA LYS A 245 10.89 -2.72 8.27
C LYS A 245 11.44 -1.35 7.92
N GLU A 246 12.00 -1.23 6.73
CA GLU A 246 12.65 -0.01 6.26
C GLU A 246 12.15 0.34 4.84
N MET A 247 12.21 1.61 4.49
CA MET A 247 11.96 2.07 3.12
C MET A 247 13.20 1.76 2.27
N ILE A 248 13.21 0.58 1.65
CA ILE A 248 14.33 0.13 0.82
C ILE A 248 13.94 -0.02 -0.64
N THR A 249 14.87 0.25 -1.52
CA THR A 249 14.75 -0.01 -2.95
C THR A 249 15.98 -0.73 -3.47
N THR A 250 15.76 -1.74 -4.33
CA THR A 250 16.82 -2.38 -5.13
C THR A 250 17.07 -1.66 -6.45
N LYS A 251 16.27 -0.61 -6.74
CA LYS A 251 16.20 0.06 -8.04
C LYS A 251 17.10 1.30 -8.12
N GLY A 252 17.96 1.51 -7.12
CA GLY A 252 18.83 2.68 -7.05
C GLY A 252 18.02 3.98 -7.15
N LYS A 253 18.33 4.81 -8.15
CA LYS A 253 17.64 6.10 -8.37
C LYS A 253 16.21 5.99 -8.87
N ASP A 254 15.80 4.84 -9.41
CA ASP A 254 14.49 4.63 -10.04
C ASP A 254 13.44 4.01 -9.09
N GLY A 255 13.82 3.70 -7.86
CA GLY A 255 12.92 3.10 -6.88
C GLY A 255 12.70 3.95 -5.65
N THR A 256 11.43 4.21 -5.30
CA THR A 256 11.08 5.00 -4.10
C THR A 256 11.32 4.26 -2.79
N GLY A 257 11.35 2.92 -2.81
CA GLY A 257 11.40 2.07 -1.62
C GLY A 257 10.16 2.17 -0.72
N ILE A 258 9.22 3.04 -1.08
CA ILE A 258 8.04 3.37 -0.27
C ILE A 258 6.93 2.34 -0.48
N GLY A 259 6.80 1.78 -1.68
CA GLY A 259 5.62 1.01 -2.09
C GLY A 259 5.28 -0.17 -1.17
N LEU A 260 6.22 -1.08 -0.91
CA LEU A 260 5.98 -2.25 -0.07
C LEU A 260 5.77 -1.91 1.41
N PHE A 261 6.56 -0.96 1.94
CA PHE A 261 6.39 -0.48 3.31
C PHE A 261 4.99 0.10 3.53
N MET A 262 4.52 0.88 2.56
CA MET A 262 3.20 1.50 2.62
C MET A 262 2.08 0.49 2.39
N SER A 263 2.27 -0.49 1.51
CA SER A 263 1.34 -1.59 1.34
C SER A 263 1.14 -2.35 2.64
N TYR A 264 2.23 -2.65 3.35
CA TYR A 264 2.19 -3.31 4.65
C TYR A 264 1.42 -2.49 5.69
N SER A 265 1.74 -1.19 5.81
CA SER A 265 1.05 -0.27 6.72
C SER A 265 -0.45 -0.14 6.43
N ASN A 266 -0.83 -0.10 5.14
CA ASN A 266 -2.23 -0.04 4.71
C ASN A 266 -3.01 -1.29 5.14
N ILE A 267 -2.47 -2.48 4.87
CA ILE A 267 -3.14 -3.75 5.22
C ILE A 267 -3.29 -3.89 6.73
N ARG A 268 -2.27 -3.52 7.51
CA ARG A 268 -2.35 -3.53 8.99
C ARG A 268 -3.40 -2.57 9.52
N ALA A 269 -3.42 -1.32 9.03
CA ALA A 269 -4.27 -0.27 9.56
C ALA A 269 -5.75 -0.41 9.15
N HIS A 270 -6.04 -0.87 7.92
CA HIS A 270 -7.40 -0.84 7.36
C HIS A 270 -8.07 -2.20 7.26
N PHE A 271 -7.32 -3.29 7.30
CA PHE A 271 -7.85 -4.63 7.18
C PHE A 271 -7.54 -5.51 8.41
N ASN A 272 -6.81 -4.97 9.39
CA ASN A 272 -6.27 -5.76 10.51
C ASN A 272 -5.56 -7.04 10.02
N GLY A 273 -5.03 -6.97 8.80
CA GLY A 273 -4.41 -8.06 8.08
C GLY A 273 -2.89 -8.07 8.19
N ASP A 274 -2.26 -8.90 7.38
CA ASP A 274 -0.80 -9.01 7.32
C ASP A 274 -0.32 -9.20 5.88
N ILE A 275 0.96 -8.93 5.59
CA ILE A 275 1.60 -9.27 4.32
C ILE A 275 2.80 -10.16 4.62
N THR A 276 2.81 -11.32 3.98
CA THR A 276 3.93 -12.26 4.01
C THR A 276 4.51 -12.46 2.62
N TYR A 277 5.69 -13.03 2.54
CA TYR A 277 6.31 -13.36 1.24
C TYR A 277 7.07 -14.69 1.32
N SER A 278 7.22 -15.30 0.16
CA SER A 278 8.12 -16.42 -0.07
C SER A 278 8.89 -16.13 -1.36
N THR A 279 10.20 -16.33 -1.34
CA THR A 279 11.06 -16.06 -2.49
C THR A 279 12.18 -17.08 -2.59
N GLU A 280 12.51 -17.47 -3.82
CA GLU A 280 13.60 -18.36 -4.11
C GLU A 280 14.39 -17.81 -5.30
N GLU A 281 15.71 -17.75 -5.16
CA GLU A 281 16.59 -17.22 -6.19
C GLU A 281 16.43 -18.03 -7.50
N GLY A 282 16.20 -17.30 -8.59
CA GLY A 282 15.97 -17.88 -9.92
C GLY A 282 14.56 -18.44 -10.16
N LYS A 283 13.66 -18.44 -9.15
CA LYS A 283 12.28 -18.96 -9.30
C LYS A 283 11.20 -17.92 -9.13
N GLY A 284 11.53 -16.75 -8.56
CA GLY A 284 10.62 -15.64 -8.38
C GLY A 284 10.20 -15.39 -6.94
N THR A 285 9.14 -14.59 -6.78
CA THR A 285 8.61 -14.17 -5.48
C THR A 285 7.09 -14.31 -5.46
N ILE A 286 6.54 -14.69 -4.32
CA ILE A 286 5.11 -14.61 -4.03
C ILE A 286 4.90 -13.72 -2.80
N PHE A 287 4.05 -12.70 -2.94
CA PHE A 287 3.55 -11.90 -1.83
C PHE A 287 2.13 -12.33 -1.51
N ASN A 288 1.84 -12.57 -0.22
CA ASN A 288 0.52 -12.96 0.25
C ASN A 288 -0.04 -11.85 1.15
N ILE A 289 -1.18 -11.31 0.80
CA ILE A 289 -1.98 -10.38 1.58
C ILE A 289 -3.01 -11.20 2.33
N ILE A 290 -2.95 -11.22 3.66
CA ILE A 290 -3.84 -11.98 4.54
C ILE A 290 -4.87 -11.02 5.11
N LEU A 291 -6.15 -11.28 4.85
CA LEU A 291 -7.28 -10.44 5.22
C LEU A 291 -8.23 -11.22 6.12
N PRO A 292 -8.21 -11.03 7.45
CA PRO A 292 -9.19 -11.60 8.38
C PRO A 292 -10.61 -11.12 8.03
N GLN A 293 -11.61 -12.06 8.08
CA GLN A 293 -13.00 -11.78 7.74
C GLN A 293 -13.94 -11.93 8.93
#